data_4a41bb9e639a51cfb2f7013567c42ccb
#
_entry.id   4a41bb9e639a51cfb2f7013567c42ccb
#
_cell.length_a   1.000
_cell.length_b   1.000
_cell.length_c   1.000
_cell.angle_alpha   90.00
_cell.angle_beta   90.00
_cell.angle_gamma   90.00
#
_symmetry.space_group_name_H-M   'P 1'
#
loop_
_entity.id
_entity.type
_entity.pdbx_description
1 polymer ?
#
loop_
_entity_poly.entity_id
_entity_poly.type
_entity_poly.pdbx_seq_one_letter_code
_entity_poly.pdbx_strand_id
1 'polypeptide(L)'
;MHWTDKLERRFGHIAIPQLINGILGGQLIAGVITLILNRYLPYFLDLSRVEILHGQFWRLITFLFYPSWCYSALGILNILFYWWAGNALTRAWGDFKMTLYIAMGVLGAWVCCFAFGYASASGIFLSVFFAYAWMWPDQQVLLFGLLPLKIKWLGWFELAVWLLQFFGTGLAGKLSLLLGLAGFIGFFGKEVVLWCKDTITGYKRRRDWENKFK
;
A
#
# COMPACT_ATOMS: atom_id res chain seq x y z
N MET A 1 13.68 -7.34 -11.60
CA MET A 1 12.87 -6.12 -11.96
C MET A 1 13.21 -5.59 -13.36
N HIS A 2 13.33 -6.47 -14.36
CA HIS A 2 13.80 -6.08 -15.72
C HIS A 2 12.91 -5.08 -16.50
N TRP A 3 11.60 -5.07 -16.26
CA TRP A 3 10.69 -4.19 -17.00
C TRP A 3 10.70 -2.75 -16.47
N THR A 4 10.87 -2.56 -15.16
CA THR A 4 10.96 -1.22 -14.52
C THR A 4 12.21 -0.48 -14.96
N ASP A 5 13.34 -1.17 -15.15
CA ASP A 5 14.61 -0.55 -15.58
C ASP A 5 14.52 -0.04 -17.03
N LYS A 6 13.75 -0.72 -17.89
CA LYS A 6 13.47 -0.25 -19.27
C LYS A 6 12.62 1.03 -19.27
N LEU A 7 11.63 1.10 -18.39
CA LEU A 7 10.80 2.29 -18.24
C LEU A 7 11.58 3.46 -17.64
N GLU A 8 12.44 3.20 -16.66
CA GLU A 8 13.29 4.21 -16.04
C GLU A 8 14.22 4.90 -17.05
N ARG A 9 14.83 4.14 -17.97
CA ARG A 9 15.67 4.72 -19.05
C ARG A 9 14.90 5.64 -19.99
N ARG A 10 13.60 5.40 -20.19
CA ARG A 10 12.76 6.18 -21.11
C ARG A 10 12.04 7.34 -20.45
N PHE A 11 11.60 7.17 -19.21
CA PHE A 11 10.70 8.07 -18.49
C PHE A 11 11.25 8.54 -17.14
N GLY A 12 12.54 8.30 -16.84
CA GLY A 12 13.14 8.66 -15.56
C GLY A 12 13.03 10.14 -15.19
N HIS A 13 12.87 11.03 -16.20
CA HIS A 13 12.67 12.48 -15.97
C HIS A 13 11.31 12.81 -15.32
N ILE A 14 10.33 11.88 -15.31
CA ILE A 14 9.02 12.07 -14.69
C ILE A 14 9.05 11.70 -13.20
N ALA A 15 10.20 11.23 -12.69
CA ALA A 15 10.34 10.91 -11.29
C ALA A 15 10.02 12.12 -10.41
N ILE A 16 9.15 11.93 -9.43
CA ILE A 16 8.84 12.96 -8.43
C ILE A 16 9.75 12.70 -7.22
N PRO A 17 10.72 13.56 -6.96
CA PRO A 17 11.63 13.36 -5.83
C PRO A 17 10.85 13.43 -4.53
N GLN A 18 11.19 12.54 -3.60
CA GLN A 18 10.57 12.48 -2.27
C GLN A 18 9.03 12.44 -2.27
N LEU A 19 8.41 11.79 -3.27
CA LEU A 19 6.96 11.74 -3.44
C LEU A 19 6.24 11.32 -2.16
N ILE A 20 6.74 10.30 -1.46
CA ILE A 20 6.11 9.78 -0.24
C ILE A 20 6.09 10.84 0.88
N ASN A 21 7.16 11.64 0.99
CA ASN A 21 7.25 12.72 1.97
C ASN A 21 6.23 13.83 1.67
N GLY A 22 6.04 14.16 0.38
CA GLY A 22 5.03 15.11 -0.07
C GLY A 22 3.61 14.65 0.27
N ILE A 23 3.29 13.37 0.01
CA ILE A 23 1.97 12.80 0.31
C ILE A 23 1.72 12.80 1.82
N LEU A 24 2.65 12.29 2.62
CA LEU A 24 2.49 12.21 4.08
C LEU A 24 2.48 13.60 4.74
N GLY A 25 3.29 14.53 4.24
CA GLY A 25 3.25 15.93 4.66
C GLY A 25 1.89 16.57 4.40
N GLY A 26 1.33 16.35 3.20
CA GLY A 26 -0.03 16.78 2.86
C GLY A 26 -1.10 16.15 3.75
N GLN A 27 -0.99 14.87 4.11
CA GLN A 27 -1.89 14.21 5.06
C GLN A 27 -1.79 14.82 6.47
N LEU A 28 -0.58 15.16 6.93
CA LEU A 28 -0.39 15.83 8.21
C LEU A 28 -1.06 17.19 8.23
N ILE A 29 -0.83 18.01 7.20
CA ILE A 29 -1.44 19.34 7.06
C ILE A 29 -2.97 19.22 7.00
N ALA A 30 -3.50 18.34 6.13
CA ALA A 30 -4.94 18.11 6.03
C ALA A 30 -5.55 17.64 7.35
N GLY A 31 -4.83 16.80 8.11
CA GLY A 31 -5.28 16.34 9.41
C GLY A 31 -5.31 17.44 10.47
N VAL A 32 -4.30 18.27 10.52
CA VAL A 32 -4.27 19.43 11.44
C VAL A 32 -5.43 20.39 11.11
N ILE A 33 -5.67 20.68 9.82
CA ILE A 33 -6.79 21.51 9.40
C ILE A 33 -8.12 20.85 9.80
N THR A 34 -8.25 19.53 9.64
CA THR A 34 -9.47 18.78 10.02
C THR A 34 -9.75 18.87 11.51
N LEU A 35 -8.73 18.77 12.34
CA LEU A 35 -8.88 18.79 13.80
C LEU A 35 -9.17 20.19 14.36
N ILE A 36 -8.58 21.24 13.76
CA ILE A 36 -8.61 22.60 14.32
C ILE A 36 -9.64 23.48 13.64
N LEU A 37 -9.74 23.44 12.31
CA LEU A 37 -10.47 24.42 11.53
C LEU A 37 -11.77 23.87 10.92
N ASN A 38 -11.72 22.71 10.29
CA ASN A 38 -12.85 22.21 9.53
C ASN A 38 -12.96 20.68 9.52
N ARG A 39 -13.84 20.14 10.34
CA ARG A 39 -14.12 18.70 10.43
C ARG A 39 -14.65 18.08 9.12
N TYR A 40 -15.15 18.90 8.21
CA TYR A 40 -15.71 18.45 6.94
C TYR A 40 -14.67 18.36 5.81
N LEU A 41 -13.44 18.84 6.04
CA LEU A 41 -12.38 18.81 5.02
C LEU A 41 -12.19 17.41 4.39
N PRO A 42 -12.19 16.30 5.14
CA PRO A 42 -12.01 14.97 4.55
C PRO A 42 -13.06 14.60 3.50
N TYR A 43 -14.29 15.09 3.62
CA TYR A 43 -15.35 14.86 2.62
C TYR A 43 -15.07 15.53 1.27
N PHE A 44 -14.22 16.55 1.22
CA PHE A 44 -13.78 17.19 -0.02
C PHE A 44 -12.55 16.54 -0.63
N LEU A 45 -11.86 15.69 0.12
CA LEU A 45 -10.64 15.02 -0.29
C LEU A 45 -10.88 13.56 -0.74
N ASP A 46 -11.99 12.93 -0.36
CA ASP A 46 -12.28 11.54 -0.67
C ASP A 46 -12.50 11.31 -2.18
N LEU A 47 -12.23 10.09 -2.65
CA LEU A 47 -12.36 9.71 -4.04
C LEU A 47 -13.76 9.13 -4.28
N SER A 48 -14.69 9.97 -4.74
CA SER A 48 -16.07 9.64 -5.05
C SER A 48 -16.41 9.89 -6.52
N ARG A 49 -16.94 8.87 -7.20
CA ARG A 49 -17.34 8.99 -8.62
C ARG A 49 -18.40 10.07 -8.84
N VAL A 50 -19.37 10.15 -7.95
CA VAL A 50 -20.50 11.09 -8.07
C VAL A 50 -19.99 12.53 -8.09
N GLU A 51 -19.12 12.87 -7.13
CA GLU A 51 -18.55 14.20 -7.00
C GLU A 51 -17.60 14.56 -8.15
N ILE A 52 -16.84 13.58 -8.66
CA ILE A 52 -15.97 13.79 -9.82
C ILE A 52 -16.80 14.12 -11.06
N LEU A 53 -17.92 13.42 -11.27
CA LEU A 53 -18.82 13.69 -12.40
C LEU A 53 -19.54 15.05 -12.27
N HIS A 54 -19.70 15.59 -11.05
CA HIS A 54 -20.16 16.95 -10.80
C HIS A 54 -19.07 18.02 -10.98
N GLY A 55 -17.88 17.65 -11.52
CA GLY A 55 -16.82 18.60 -11.85
C GLY A 55 -15.72 18.76 -10.80
N GLN A 56 -15.73 17.96 -9.70
CA GLN A 56 -14.71 18.02 -8.66
C GLN A 56 -13.49 17.17 -9.01
N PHE A 57 -12.81 17.48 -10.11
CA PHE A 57 -11.67 16.69 -10.64
C PHE A 57 -10.45 16.66 -9.73
N TRP A 58 -10.28 17.64 -8.83
CA TRP A 58 -9.17 17.64 -7.88
C TRP A 58 -9.16 16.40 -6.99
N ARG A 59 -10.30 15.76 -6.74
CA ARG A 59 -10.43 14.54 -5.95
C ARG A 59 -9.60 13.37 -6.50
N LEU A 60 -9.31 13.36 -7.79
CA LEU A 60 -8.43 12.36 -8.42
C LEU A 60 -7.01 12.35 -7.86
N ILE A 61 -6.56 13.47 -7.30
CA ILE A 61 -5.23 13.59 -6.69
C ILE A 61 -5.33 13.77 -5.18
N THR A 62 -6.29 14.59 -4.72
CA THR A 62 -6.37 14.98 -3.31
C THR A 62 -6.76 13.84 -2.37
N PHE A 63 -7.33 12.74 -2.87
CA PHE A 63 -7.62 11.57 -2.05
C PHE A 63 -6.38 10.95 -1.40
N LEU A 64 -5.18 11.16 -1.97
CA LEU A 64 -3.91 10.77 -1.38
C LEU A 64 -3.61 11.52 -0.07
N PHE A 65 -4.15 12.72 0.07
CA PHE A 65 -3.99 13.56 1.26
C PHE A 65 -5.09 13.35 2.30
N TYR A 66 -5.97 12.37 2.10
CA TYR A 66 -7.03 12.05 3.05
C TYR A 66 -6.44 11.69 4.43
N PRO A 67 -6.79 12.44 5.50
CA PRO A 67 -6.15 12.33 6.81
C PRO A 67 -6.73 11.18 7.64
N SER A 68 -6.55 9.93 7.18
CA SER A 68 -7.07 8.75 7.88
C SER A 68 -6.55 8.60 9.31
N TRP A 69 -5.38 9.17 9.61
CA TRP A 69 -4.75 9.12 10.91
C TRP A 69 -5.52 9.84 12.02
N CYS A 70 -6.31 10.85 11.67
CA CYS A 70 -7.10 11.62 12.66
C CYS A 70 -8.19 10.79 13.35
N TYR A 71 -8.60 9.68 12.73
CA TYR A 71 -9.68 8.82 13.20
C TYR A 71 -9.20 7.59 13.96
N SER A 72 -7.90 7.46 14.18
CA SER A 72 -7.29 6.32 14.89
C SER A 72 -6.43 6.82 16.04
N ALA A 73 -6.53 6.19 17.20
CA ALA A 73 -5.67 6.48 18.35
C ALA A 73 -4.18 6.27 18.03
N LEU A 74 -3.86 5.39 17.08
CA LEU A 74 -2.50 5.08 16.62
C LEU A 74 -2.15 5.76 15.29
N GLY A 75 -2.96 6.72 14.83
CA GLY A 75 -2.84 7.31 13.51
C GLY A 75 -1.50 8.01 13.25
N ILE A 76 -0.98 8.73 14.24
CA ILE A 76 0.35 9.37 14.14
C ILE A 76 1.44 8.29 13.97
N LEU A 77 1.34 7.19 14.69
CA LEU A 77 2.29 6.08 14.58
C LEU A 77 2.26 5.46 13.18
N ASN A 78 1.07 5.34 12.57
CA ASN A 78 0.94 4.88 11.19
C ASN A 78 1.64 5.81 10.19
N ILE A 79 1.49 7.13 10.33
CA ILE A 79 2.19 8.09 9.46
C ILE A 79 3.72 7.96 9.62
N LEU A 80 4.22 7.90 10.85
CA LEU A 80 5.65 7.73 11.12
C LEU A 80 6.17 6.42 10.51
N PHE A 81 5.39 5.35 10.63
CA PHE A 81 5.75 4.07 10.02
C PHE A 81 5.80 4.15 8.49
N TYR A 82 4.77 4.72 7.83
CA TYR A 82 4.77 4.89 6.38
C TYR A 82 5.85 5.84 5.89
N TRP A 83 6.17 6.88 6.66
CA TRP A 83 7.28 7.75 6.37
C TRP A 83 8.62 6.99 6.38
N TRP A 84 8.85 6.20 7.41
CA TRP A 84 10.05 5.39 7.54
C TRP A 84 10.13 4.29 6.46
N ALA A 85 9.09 3.49 6.27
CA ALA A 85 9.03 2.42 5.28
C ALA A 85 9.13 2.97 3.84
N GLY A 86 8.39 4.03 3.53
CA GLY A 86 8.40 4.66 2.22
C GLY A 86 9.76 5.25 1.85
N ASN A 87 10.44 5.93 2.79
CA ASN A 87 11.80 6.42 2.57
C ASN A 87 12.82 5.28 2.42
N ALA A 88 12.66 4.16 3.11
CA ALA A 88 13.51 2.99 2.94
C ALA A 88 13.34 2.39 1.53
N LEU A 89 12.09 2.24 1.05
CA LEU A 89 11.79 1.79 -0.30
C LEU A 89 12.34 2.77 -1.36
N THR A 90 12.15 4.07 -1.17
CA THR A 90 12.68 5.10 -2.09
C THR A 90 14.21 5.03 -2.19
N ARG A 91 14.90 4.84 -1.06
CA ARG A 91 16.37 4.66 -1.06
C ARG A 91 16.82 3.39 -1.77
N ALA A 92 16.04 2.31 -1.70
CA ALA A 92 16.39 1.03 -2.33
C ALA A 92 16.08 1.01 -3.83
N TRP A 93 15.01 1.68 -4.27
CA TRP A 93 14.52 1.61 -5.65
C TRP A 93 14.85 2.85 -6.49
N GLY A 94 15.04 3.99 -5.84
CA GLY A 94 15.11 5.30 -6.49
C GLY A 94 13.71 5.94 -6.64
N ASP A 95 13.71 7.26 -6.88
CA ASP A 95 12.49 8.07 -6.96
C ASP A 95 11.57 7.65 -8.11
N PHE A 96 12.13 7.23 -9.26
CA PHE A 96 11.33 6.82 -10.41
C PHE A 96 10.49 5.57 -10.12
N LYS A 97 11.11 4.52 -9.58
CA LYS A 97 10.39 3.26 -9.28
C LYS A 97 9.36 3.47 -8.17
N MET A 98 9.67 4.32 -7.18
CA MET A 98 8.70 4.70 -6.14
C MET A 98 7.51 5.47 -6.74
N THR A 99 7.77 6.44 -7.63
CA THR A 99 6.73 7.17 -8.35
C THR A 99 5.85 6.22 -9.17
N LEU A 100 6.46 5.30 -9.91
CA LEU A 100 5.74 4.30 -10.70
C LEU A 100 4.89 3.38 -9.81
N TYR A 101 5.42 2.96 -8.67
CA TYR A 101 4.72 2.13 -7.70
C TYR A 101 3.46 2.80 -7.17
N ILE A 102 3.57 4.04 -6.71
CA ILE A 102 2.43 4.83 -6.23
C ILE A 102 1.44 5.10 -7.38
N ALA A 103 1.92 5.44 -8.58
CA ALA A 103 1.08 5.67 -9.75
C ALA A 103 0.23 4.44 -10.11
N MET A 104 0.78 3.22 -10.03
CA MET A 104 0.01 1.98 -10.22
C MET A 104 -1.09 1.83 -9.17
N GLY A 105 -0.81 2.16 -7.91
CA GLY A 105 -1.80 2.16 -6.85
C GLY A 105 -2.92 3.20 -7.09
N VAL A 106 -2.55 4.41 -7.53
CA VAL A 106 -3.50 5.48 -7.90
C VAL A 106 -4.39 5.05 -9.05
N LEU A 107 -3.82 4.46 -10.11
CA LEU A 107 -4.61 3.92 -11.23
C LEU A 107 -5.57 2.83 -10.77
N GLY A 108 -5.13 1.93 -9.90
CA GLY A 108 -6.00 0.93 -9.28
C GLY A 108 -7.16 1.55 -8.49
N ALA A 109 -6.88 2.60 -7.70
CA ALA A 109 -7.91 3.34 -6.98
C ALA A 109 -8.91 4.05 -7.92
N TRP A 110 -8.44 4.64 -9.02
CA TRP A 110 -9.32 5.25 -10.03
C TRP A 110 -10.23 4.22 -10.68
N VAL A 111 -9.68 3.09 -11.13
CA VAL A 111 -10.49 1.99 -11.70
C VAL A 111 -11.55 1.54 -10.70
N CYS A 112 -11.17 1.38 -9.43
CA CYS A 112 -12.10 1.02 -8.37
C CYS A 112 -13.19 2.08 -8.19
N CYS A 113 -12.84 3.37 -8.13
CA CYS A 113 -13.78 4.46 -7.98
C CYS A 113 -14.79 4.52 -9.13
N PHE A 114 -14.33 4.44 -10.37
CA PHE A 114 -15.22 4.48 -11.54
C PHE A 114 -16.11 3.24 -11.67
N ALA A 115 -15.60 2.05 -11.28
CA ALA A 115 -16.38 0.82 -11.31
C ALA A 115 -17.41 0.73 -10.18
N PHE A 116 -17.02 1.06 -8.95
CA PHE A 116 -17.80 0.81 -7.74
C PHE A 116 -18.31 2.07 -7.03
N GLY A 117 -17.94 3.26 -7.53
CA GLY A 117 -18.42 4.55 -7.02
C GLY A 117 -17.53 5.22 -5.98
N TYR A 118 -16.64 4.48 -5.31
CA TYR A 118 -15.78 4.98 -4.24
C TYR A 118 -14.46 4.21 -4.18
N ALA A 119 -13.38 4.89 -3.81
CA ALA A 119 -12.10 4.26 -3.46
C ALA A 119 -11.35 5.06 -2.39
N SER A 120 -10.39 4.40 -1.73
CA SER A 120 -9.58 4.98 -0.65
C SER A 120 -8.09 4.82 -0.93
N ALA A 121 -7.29 5.74 -0.42
CA ALA A 121 -5.82 5.64 -0.47
C ALA A 121 -5.26 4.55 0.47
N SER A 122 -6.04 4.00 1.38
CA SER A 122 -5.60 3.00 2.36
C SER A 122 -4.95 1.78 1.70
N GLY A 123 -5.48 1.32 0.56
CA GLY A 123 -4.91 0.21 -0.20
C GLY A 123 -3.50 0.50 -0.72
N ILE A 124 -3.22 1.75 -1.13
CA ILE A 124 -1.89 2.17 -1.59
C ILE A 124 -0.89 2.10 -0.43
N PHE A 125 -1.25 2.64 0.75
CA PHE A 125 -0.38 2.58 1.93
C PHE A 125 -0.17 1.16 2.43
N LEU A 126 -1.22 0.33 2.42
CA LEU A 126 -1.11 -1.09 2.73
C LEU A 126 -0.17 -1.81 1.75
N SER A 127 -0.22 -1.47 0.46
CA SER A 127 0.72 -2.01 -0.52
C SER A 127 2.18 -1.63 -0.22
N VAL A 128 2.43 -0.38 0.20
CA VAL A 128 3.76 0.09 0.66
C VAL A 128 4.23 -0.72 1.88
N PHE A 129 3.32 -0.99 2.82
CA PHE A 129 3.63 -1.85 3.97
C PHE A 129 4.05 -3.26 3.55
N PHE A 130 3.28 -3.90 2.67
CA PHE A 130 3.62 -5.25 2.18
C PHE A 130 4.92 -5.27 1.38
N ALA A 131 5.20 -4.26 0.56
CA ALA A 131 6.46 -4.14 -0.15
C ALA A 131 7.64 -4.05 0.82
N TYR A 132 7.50 -3.24 1.88
CA TYR A 132 8.51 -3.13 2.92
C TYR A 132 8.71 -4.44 3.68
N ALA A 133 7.61 -5.09 4.10
CA ALA A 133 7.65 -6.37 4.82
C ALA A 133 8.28 -7.50 3.97
N TRP A 134 8.06 -7.46 2.65
CA TRP A 134 8.65 -8.41 1.71
C TRP A 134 10.16 -8.22 1.56
N MET A 135 10.64 -6.97 1.47
CA MET A 135 12.06 -6.66 1.28
C MET A 135 12.89 -6.83 2.57
N TRP A 136 12.32 -6.50 3.72
CA TRP A 136 13.01 -6.53 5.02
C TRP A 136 12.23 -7.27 6.10
N PRO A 137 11.99 -8.58 5.95
CA PRO A 137 11.14 -9.36 6.86
C PRO A 137 11.69 -9.46 8.28
N ASP A 138 13.00 -9.47 8.44
CA ASP A 138 13.67 -9.63 9.74
C ASP A 138 14.00 -8.31 10.43
N GLN A 139 13.71 -7.17 9.80
CA GLN A 139 13.83 -5.86 10.43
C GLN A 139 12.92 -5.79 11.66
N GLN A 140 13.43 -5.22 12.73
CA GLN A 140 12.66 -5.02 13.96
C GLN A 140 12.15 -3.59 14.04
N VAL A 141 10.88 -3.44 14.42
CA VAL A 141 10.25 -2.18 14.76
C VAL A 141 9.89 -2.21 16.23
N LEU A 142 10.27 -1.17 16.93
CA LEU A 142 9.89 -0.98 18.34
C LEU A 142 8.43 -0.52 18.38
N LEU A 143 7.51 -1.46 18.61
CA LEU A 143 6.12 -1.11 18.82
C LEU A 143 5.98 -0.41 20.18
N PHE A 144 5.43 0.81 20.18
CA PHE A 144 5.33 1.66 21.39
C PHE A 144 6.66 1.95 22.10
N GLY A 145 7.81 1.81 21.39
CA GLY A 145 9.13 2.00 22.01
C GLY A 145 9.57 0.90 23.00
N LEU A 146 8.76 -0.15 23.18
CA LEU A 146 8.96 -1.19 24.21
C LEU A 146 9.15 -2.59 23.63
N LEU A 147 8.38 -2.95 22.59
CA LEU A 147 8.35 -4.31 22.07
C LEU A 147 9.06 -4.37 20.71
N PRO A 148 10.24 -5.01 20.59
CA PRO A 148 10.90 -5.24 19.31
C PRO A 148 10.17 -6.36 18.55
N LEU A 149 9.30 -6.01 17.62
CA LEU A 149 8.61 -6.96 16.75
C LEU A 149 9.26 -6.98 15.37
N LYS A 150 9.48 -8.18 14.83
CA LYS A 150 9.94 -8.32 13.45
C LYS A 150 8.81 -7.98 12.49
N ILE A 151 9.11 -7.23 11.44
CA ILE A 151 8.16 -6.79 10.41
C ILE A 151 7.38 -7.95 9.80
N LYS A 152 7.99 -9.11 9.65
CA LYS A 152 7.31 -10.30 9.12
C LYS A 152 6.07 -10.70 9.92
N TRP A 153 6.08 -10.55 11.24
CA TRP A 153 4.92 -10.88 12.07
C TRP A 153 3.79 -9.87 11.88
N LEU A 154 4.14 -8.58 11.77
CA LEU A 154 3.19 -7.53 11.43
C LEU A 154 2.62 -7.74 10.02
N GLY A 155 3.47 -8.15 9.06
CA GLY A 155 3.03 -8.48 7.70
C GLY A 155 2.04 -9.64 7.65
N TRP A 156 2.27 -10.71 8.41
CA TRP A 156 1.35 -11.83 8.52
C TRP A 156 0.03 -11.44 9.20
N PHE A 157 0.10 -10.62 10.25
CA PHE A 157 -1.09 -10.10 10.93
C PHE A 157 -1.95 -9.25 9.99
N GLU A 158 -1.33 -8.30 9.28
CA GLU A 158 -2.03 -7.45 8.30
C GLU A 158 -2.60 -8.26 7.14
N LEU A 159 -1.86 -9.26 6.66
CA LEU A 159 -2.36 -10.19 5.65
C LEU A 159 -3.59 -10.96 6.14
N ALA A 160 -3.58 -11.41 7.40
CA ALA A 160 -4.73 -12.10 7.98
C ALA A 160 -5.96 -11.17 8.08
N VAL A 161 -5.77 -9.92 8.54
CA VAL A 161 -6.83 -8.91 8.59
C VAL A 161 -7.36 -8.61 7.18
N TRP A 162 -6.47 -8.45 6.20
CA TRP A 162 -6.85 -8.24 4.81
C TRP A 162 -7.64 -9.42 4.24
N LEU A 163 -7.23 -10.66 4.53
CA LEU A 163 -7.96 -11.86 4.11
C LEU A 163 -9.34 -11.94 4.76
N LEU A 164 -9.47 -11.61 6.05
CA LEU A 164 -10.78 -11.57 6.72
C LEU A 164 -11.69 -10.53 6.05
N GLN A 165 -11.19 -9.36 5.72
CA GLN A 165 -11.95 -8.36 4.96
C GLN A 165 -12.31 -8.87 3.57
N PHE A 166 -11.39 -9.53 2.87
CA PHE A 166 -11.63 -10.08 1.54
C PHE A 166 -12.74 -11.12 1.52
N PHE A 167 -12.79 -12.02 2.50
CA PHE A 167 -13.85 -13.02 2.60
C PHE A 167 -15.17 -12.43 3.14
N GLY A 168 -15.10 -11.40 3.98
CA GLY A 168 -16.28 -10.74 4.57
C GLY A 168 -17.01 -9.78 3.64
N THR A 169 -16.37 -9.35 2.52
CA THR A 169 -16.95 -8.38 1.59
C THR A 169 -17.55 -9.03 0.35
N GLY A 170 -18.52 -8.35 -0.28
CA GLY A 170 -19.06 -8.74 -1.59
C GLY A 170 -18.04 -8.57 -2.73
N LEU A 171 -18.45 -8.89 -3.95
CA LEU A 171 -17.60 -8.92 -5.14
C LEU A 171 -16.93 -7.57 -5.41
N ALA A 172 -17.66 -6.47 -5.26
CA ALA A 172 -17.14 -5.11 -5.39
C ALA A 172 -16.03 -4.81 -4.35
N GLY A 173 -16.23 -5.20 -3.08
CA GLY A 173 -15.24 -5.05 -2.03
C GLY A 173 -13.97 -5.86 -2.28
N LYS A 174 -14.11 -7.11 -2.76
CA LYS A 174 -12.97 -7.97 -3.14
C LYS A 174 -12.11 -7.34 -4.22
N LEU A 175 -12.74 -6.84 -5.28
CA LEU A 175 -12.03 -6.17 -6.38
C LEU A 175 -11.39 -4.86 -5.91
N SER A 176 -12.05 -4.10 -5.05
CA SER A 176 -11.49 -2.89 -4.43
C SER A 176 -10.22 -3.19 -3.61
N LEU A 177 -10.25 -4.24 -2.80
CA LEU A 177 -9.09 -4.67 -2.01
C LEU A 177 -7.92 -5.12 -2.91
N LEU A 178 -8.19 -5.85 -3.99
CA LEU A 178 -7.16 -6.27 -4.95
C LEU A 178 -6.58 -5.07 -5.72
N LEU A 179 -7.43 -4.18 -6.21
CA LEU A 179 -6.99 -2.98 -6.94
C LEU A 179 -6.19 -2.02 -6.04
N GLY A 180 -6.51 -1.95 -4.74
CA GLY A 180 -5.72 -1.23 -3.76
C GLY A 180 -4.28 -1.74 -3.65
N LEU A 181 -4.05 -3.03 -3.89
CA LEU A 181 -2.71 -3.65 -3.91
C LEU A 181 -2.06 -3.68 -5.30
N ALA A 182 -2.57 -2.93 -6.29
CA ALA A 182 -2.07 -2.98 -7.67
C ALA A 182 -0.56 -2.71 -7.78
N GLY A 183 -0.02 -1.77 -6.98
CA GLY A 183 1.42 -1.51 -6.92
C GLY A 183 2.21 -2.74 -6.45
N PHE A 184 1.78 -3.38 -5.36
CA PHE A 184 2.44 -4.58 -4.84
C PHE A 184 2.36 -5.75 -5.82
N ILE A 185 1.19 -5.99 -6.39
CA ILE A 185 0.98 -7.07 -7.37
C ILE A 185 1.84 -6.85 -8.62
N GLY A 186 1.93 -5.61 -9.12
CA GLY A 186 2.71 -5.27 -10.30
C GLY A 186 4.22 -5.44 -10.12
N PHE A 187 4.73 -5.11 -8.93
CA PHE A 187 6.16 -5.20 -8.64
C PHE A 187 6.59 -6.59 -8.15
N PHE A 188 5.83 -7.19 -7.25
CA PHE A 188 6.20 -8.42 -6.55
C PHE A 188 5.37 -9.64 -6.94
N GLY A 189 4.31 -9.49 -7.74
CA GLY A 189 3.38 -10.59 -8.03
C GLY A 189 4.06 -11.84 -8.58
N LYS A 190 5.05 -11.69 -9.48
CA LYS A 190 5.83 -12.82 -9.99
C LYS A 190 6.68 -13.48 -8.90
N GLU A 191 7.34 -12.70 -8.07
CA GLU A 191 8.21 -13.19 -7.00
C GLU A 191 7.41 -13.92 -5.93
N VAL A 192 6.25 -13.37 -5.55
CA VAL A 192 5.33 -14.01 -4.60
C VAL A 192 4.82 -15.35 -5.14
N VAL A 193 4.40 -15.41 -6.41
CA VAL A 193 3.94 -16.66 -7.05
C VAL A 193 5.05 -17.71 -7.10
N LEU A 194 6.28 -17.33 -7.43
CA LEU A 194 7.43 -18.22 -7.43
C LEU A 194 7.73 -18.73 -6.03
N TRP A 195 7.77 -17.85 -5.04
CA TRP A 195 7.98 -18.21 -3.65
C TRP A 195 6.92 -19.19 -3.13
N CYS A 196 5.64 -18.96 -3.45
CA CYS A 196 4.55 -19.89 -3.12
C CYS A 196 4.75 -21.27 -3.77
N LYS A 197 5.14 -21.32 -5.06
CA LYS A 197 5.42 -22.57 -5.77
C LYS A 197 6.59 -23.32 -5.13
N ASP A 198 7.67 -22.65 -4.83
CA ASP A 198 8.88 -23.26 -4.23
C ASP A 198 8.56 -23.80 -2.83
N THR A 199 7.80 -23.08 -2.03
CA THR A 199 7.34 -23.52 -0.72
C THR A 199 6.48 -24.79 -0.80
N ILE A 200 5.50 -24.80 -1.73
CA ILE A 200 4.62 -25.97 -1.94
C ILE A 200 5.42 -27.17 -2.46
N THR A 201 6.34 -26.95 -3.39
CA THR A 201 7.19 -28.01 -3.95
C THR A 201 8.15 -28.57 -2.90
N GLY A 202 8.73 -27.70 -2.07
CA GLY A 202 9.57 -28.12 -0.95
C GLY A 202 8.83 -28.96 0.06
N TYR A 203 7.59 -28.57 0.40
CA TYR A 203 6.71 -29.35 1.30
C TYR A 203 6.36 -30.75 0.73
N LYS A 204 6.02 -30.81 -0.58
CA LYS A 204 5.77 -32.09 -1.27
C LYS A 204 6.98 -33.01 -1.23
N ARG A 205 8.17 -32.50 -1.57
CA ARG A 205 9.42 -33.28 -1.52
C ARG A 205 9.69 -33.83 -0.11
N ARG A 206 9.52 -33.00 0.93
CA ARG A 206 9.68 -33.48 2.33
C ARG A 206 8.74 -34.61 2.65
N ARG A 207 7.46 -34.49 2.34
CA ARG A 207 6.44 -35.50 2.58
C ARG A 207 6.73 -36.79 1.81
N ASP A 208 7.17 -36.71 0.57
CA ASP A 208 7.53 -37.87 -0.25
C ASP A 208 8.77 -38.60 0.30
N TRP A 209 9.72 -37.86 0.87
CA TRP A 209 10.86 -38.44 1.60
C TRP A 209 10.41 -39.17 2.86
N GLU A 210 9.60 -38.56 3.71
CA GLU A 210 9.09 -39.16 4.94
C GLU A 210 8.29 -40.45 4.66
N ASN A 211 7.52 -40.47 3.56
CA ASN A 211 6.75 -41.65 3.16
C ASN A 211 7.62 -42.81 2.57
N LYS A 212 8.83 -42.51 2.09
CA LYS A 212 9.75 -43.54 1.59
C LYS A 212 10.49 -44.29 2.71
N PHE A 213 10.50 -43.75 3.91
CA PHE A 213 11.19 -44.31 5.07
C PHE A 213 10.22 -44.81 6.16
N LYS A 214 8.93 -44.84 5.88
CA LYS A 214 7.91 -45.61 6.63
C LYS A 214 7.60 -46.91 5.93
#